data_b5c73169e20847fc7f32a227df4a6b69
#
_entry.id   b5c73169e20847fc7f32a227df4a6b69
#
_cell.length_a   1.000
_cell.length_b   1.000
_cell.length_c   1.000
_cell.angle_alpha   90.00
_cell.angle_beta   90.00
_cell.angle_gamma   90.00
#
_symmetry.space_group_name_H-M   'P 1'
#
loop_
_entity.id
_entity.type
_entity.pdbx_description
1 polymer ?
#
loop_
_entity_poly.entity_id
_entity_poly.type
_entity_poly.pdbx_seq_one_letter_code
_entity_poly.pdbx_strand_id
1 'polypeptide(L)'
;MRKFSIPFGRLKNIFISHLHGDHFYGIFGLISSLNLLGRKQDLHIYAPAQLEEIISSLHKINGDELKYKLIFHSLNSNGKNLIFENKNLEVYSFPLKHSKQVWGFLFQEKEKPRNIKKEAIEKHNLSISQIVKLKNGEDIIDENGILIKNQELTYAASIPRSYAYCTDTIPVRNLDKYIYNVDLLYHEATFGNDLADVAKQT
;
A
#
# COMPACT_ATOMS: atom_id res chain seq x y z
N MET A 1 16.73 -2.98 4.15
CA MET A 1 16.27 -1.79 4.92
C MET A 1 17.43 -0.88 5.28
N ARG A 2 18.53 -1.34 5.91
CA ARG A 2 19.70 -0.47 6.23
C ARG A 2 20.29 0.24 5.01
N LYS A 3 20.50 -0.49 3.89
CA LYS A 3 21.06 0.07 2.65
C LYS A 3 20.28 1.27 2.10
N PHE A 4 18.97 1.34 2.34
CA PHE A 4 18.07 2.39 1.82
C PHE A 4 17.54 3.30 2.92
N SER A 5 18.16 3.29 4.13
CA SER A 5 17.77 4.11 5.27
C SER A 5 16.27 4.03 5.62
N ILE A 6 15.64 2.87 5.37
CA ILE A 6 14.24 2.68 5.71
C ILE A 6 14.11 2.44 7.22
N PRO A 7 13.43 3.33 7.96
CA PRO A 7 13.32 3.25 9.41
C PRO A 7 12.42 2.08 9.84
N PHE A 8 12.99 1.09 10.53
CA PHE A 8 12.26 -0.08 11.05
C PHE A 8 11.07 0.30 11.95
N GLY A 9 11.22 1.33 12.78
CA GLY A 9 10.17 1.76 13.70
C GLY A 9 8.92 2.33 13.03
N ARG A 10 8.99 2.69 11.73
CA ARG A 10 7.84 3.20 10.97
C ARG A 10 7.07 2.12 10.20
N LEU A 11 7.58 0.90 10.16
CA LEU A 11 6.91 -0.21 9.50
C LEU A 11 5.64 -0.57 10.29
N LYS A 12 4.47 -0.43 9.67
CA LYS A 12 3.18 -0.74 10.30
C LYS A 12 2.45 -1.89 9.62
N ASN A 13 2.64 -2.04 8.31
CA ASN A 13 1.93 -3.00 7.48
C ASN A 13 2.91 -3.83 6.67
N ILE A 14 2.67 -5.13 6.58
CA ILE A 14 3.42 -6.10 5.77
C ILE A 14 2.42 -6.82 4.89
N PHE A 15 2.75 -6.98 3.60
CA PHE A 15 1.92 -7.68 2.62
C PHE A 15 2.72 -8.88 2.10
N ILE A 16 2.21 -10.09 2.30
CA ILE A 16 2.82 -11.35 1.89
C ILE A 16 1.97 -11.96 0.77
N SER A 17 2.56 -12.11 -0.40
CA SER A 17 1.86 -12.59 -1.58
C SER A 17 1.48 -14.06 -1.50
N HIS A 18 2.36 -14.92 -0.99
CA HIS A 18 2.15 -16.35 -0.85
C HIS A 18 3.16 -16.99 0.11
N LEU A 19 3.03 -18.29 0.36
CA LEU A 19 3.84 -19.02 1.36
C LEU A 19 4.87 -19.95 0.72
N HIS A 20 5.62 -19.50 -0.30
CA HIS A 20 6.93 -20.08 -0.64
C HIS A 20 8.00 -19.45 0.26
N GLY A 21 9.00 -20.23 0.66
CA GLY A 21 9.96 -19.85 1.70
C GLY A 21 10.68 -18.54 1.46
N ASP A 22 11.11 -18.30 0.23
CA ASP A 22 11.79 -17.07 -0.22
C ASP A 22 10.91 -15.81 -0.13
N HIS A 23 9.59 -15.96 -0.06
CA HIS A 23 8.65 -14.85 0.05
C HIS A 23 8.21 -14.54 1.47
N PHE A 24 8.34 -15.47 2.44
CA PHE A 24 7.86 -15.21 3.80
C PHE A 24 8.81 -15.57 4.94
N TYR A 25 9.85 -16.42 4.75
CA TYR A 25 10.74 -16.80 5.85
C TYR A 25 11.41 -15.62 6.55
N GLY A 26 11.65 -14.53 5.81
CA GLY A 26 12.24 -13.33 6.39
C GLY A 26 11.41 -12.65 7.49
N ILE A 27 10.09 -12.95 7.56
CA ILE A 27 9.19 -12.32 8.53
C ILE A 27 9.54 -12.72 9.98
N PHE A 28 9.98 -13.94 10.22
CA PHE A 28 10.33 -14.42 11.56
C PHE A 28 11.49 -13.62 12.17
N GLY A 29 12.57 -13.45 11.41
CA GLY A 29 13.69 -12.63 11.83
C GLY A 29 13.32 -11.14 11.99
N LEU A 30 12.41 -10.63 11.15
CA LEU A 30 11.92 -9.27 11.25
C LEU A 30 11.11 -9.05 12.55
N ILE A 31 10.18 -9.96 12.87
CA ILE A 31 9.36 -9.89 14.09
C ILE A 31 10.27 -9.91 15.34
N SER A 32 11.21 -10.84 15.41
CA SER A 32 12.17 -10.93 16.52
C SER A 32 13.03 -9.67 16.62
N SER A 33 13.53 -9.15 15.51
CA SER A 33 14.33 -7.92 15.49
C SER A 33 13.54 -6.69 15.95
N LEU A 34 12.28 -6.57 15.56
CA LEU A 34 11.39 -5.48 16.01
C LEU A 34 11.13 -5.58 17.53
N ASN A 35 10.99 -6.80 18.07
CA ASN A 35 10.84 -7.02 19.50
C ASN A 35 12.08 -6.62 20.29
N LEU A 36 13.28 -7.02 19.82
CA LEU A 36 14.57 -6.64 20.41
C LEU A 36 14.80 -5.12 20.39
N LEU A 37 14.37 -4.45 19.31
CA LEU A 37 14.46 -2.99 19.18
C LEU A 37 13.42 -2.24 20.01
N GLY A 38 12.63 -2.94 20.83
CA GLY A 38 11.69 -2.35 21.78
C GLY A 38 10.42 -1.80 21.14
N ARG A 39 9.98 -2.37 20.01
CA ARG A 39 8.71 -1.99 19.37
C ARG A 39 7.54 -2.09 20.36
N LYS A 40 6.63 -1.10 20.33
CA LYS A 40 5.39 -1.08 21.11
C LYS A 40 4.14 -0.97 20.23
N GLN A 41 4.31 -0.54 18.96
CA GLN A 41 3.19 -0.35 18.03
C GLN A 41 2.81 -1.67 17.37
N ASP A 42 1.52 -1.91 17.20
CA ASP A 42 0.99 -3.08 16.52
C ASP A 42 1.56 -3.21 15.10
N LEU A 43 1.71 -4.45 14.64
CA LEU A 43 2.17 -4.79 13.30
C LEU A 43 1.06 -5.55 12.58
N HIS A 44 0.57 -4.97 11.49
CA HIS A 44 -0.46 -5.57 10.65
C HIS A 44 0.19 -6.42 9.55
N ILE A 45 -0.28 -7.64 9.38
CA ILE A 45 0.22 -8.61 8.39
C ILE A 45 -0.94 -9.06 7.52
N TYR A 46 -0.89 -8.70 6.25
CA TYR A 46 -1.84 -9.08 5.21
C TYR A 46 -1.25 -10.27 4.45
N ALA A 47 -1.80 -11.46 4.65
CA ALA A 47 -1.19 -12.70 4.18
C ALA A 47 -2.22 -13.82 4.00
N PRO A 48 -1.85 -14.95 3.35
CA PRO A 48 -2.63 -16.19 3.43
C PRO A 48 -2.91 -16.60 4.89
N ALA A 49 -4.11 -17.08 5.17
CA ALA A 49 -4.58 -17.38 6.53
C ALA A 49 -3.64 -18.30 7.33
N GLN A 50 -3.00 -19.25 6.65
CA GLN A 50 -2.10 -20.21 7.27
C GLN A 50 -0.86 -19.57 7.95
N LEU A 51 -0.49 -18.34 7.56
CA LEU A 51 0.67 -17.67 8.15
C LEU A 51 0.47 -17.35 9.63
N GLU A 52 -0.73 -17.02 10.04
CA GLU A 52 -1.07 -16.76 11.44
C GLU A 52 -0.81 -18.01 12.30
N GLU A 53 -1.25 -19.17 11.84
CA GLU A 53 -1.06 -20.46 12.54
C GLU A 53 0.44 -20.79 12.66
N ILE A 54 1.20 -20.61 11.59
CA ILE A 54 2.65 -20.88 11.56
C ILE A 54 3.37 -19.99 12.57
N ILE A 55 3.12 -18.68 12.55
CA ILE A 55 3.78 -17.73 13.45
C ILE A 55 3.38 -17.98 14.91
N SER A 56 2.10 -18.21 15.17
CA SER A 56 1.58 -18.49 16.52
C SER A 56 2.17 -19.76 17.10
N SER A 57 2.29 -20.81 16.27
CA SER A 57 2.91 -22.08 16.69
C SER A 57 4.39 -21.91 17.02
N LEU A 58 5.13 -21.16 16.21
CA LEU A 58 6.54 -20.87 16.45
C LEU A 58 6.76 -20.09 17.74
N HIS A 59 5.96 -19.04 17.99
CA HIS A 59 6.05 -18.26 19.22
C HIS A 59 5.73 -19.09 20.45
N LYS A 60 4.75 -19.99 20.37
CA LYS A 60 4.41 -20.92 21.45
C LYS A 60 5.56 -21.90 21.77
N ILE A 61 6.25 -22.40 20.74
CA ILE A 61 7.40 -23.29 20.90
C ILE A 61 8.60 -22.56 21.52
N ASN A 62 8.89 -21.35 21.03
CA ASN A 62 10.04 -20.56 21.48
C ASN A 62 9.84 -19.94 22.86
N GLY A 63 8.60 -19.85 23.35
CA GLY A 63 8.27 -19.13 24.58
C GLY A 63 8.51 -17.61 24.50
N ASP A 64 8.59 -17.06 23.30
CA ASP A 64 8.85 -15.64 23.08
C ASP A 64 7.60 -14.80 23.40
N GLU A 65 7.76 -13.82 24.28
CA GLU A 65 6.74 -12.83 24.57
C GLU A 65 7.01 -11.55 23.77
N LEU A 66 6.10 -11.23 22.83
CA LEU A 66 6.18 -10.00 22.06
C LEU A 66 5.68 -8.79 22.86
N LYS A 67 6.42 -7.70 22.80
CA LYS A 67 6.08 -6.42 23.43
C LYS A 67 5.05 -5.61 22.64
N TYR A 68 4.53 -6.16 21.53
CA TYR A 68 3.55 -5.55 20.62
C TYR A 68 2.66 -6.65 20.02
N LYS A 69 1.51 -6.27 19.49
CA LYS A 69 0.58 -7.23 18.87
C LYS A 69 0.91 -7.43 17.38
N LEU A 70 0.74 -8.68 16.94
CA LEU A 70 0.62 -9.03 15.53
C LEU A 70 -0.87 -9.11 15.20
N ILE A 71 -1.29 -8.36 14.20
CA ILE A 71 -2.68 -8.33 13.74
C ILE A 71 -2.71 -8.89 12.33
N PHE A 72 -3.31 -10.05 12.18
CA PHE A 72 -3.39 -10.76 10.90
C PHE A 72 -4.67 -10.40 10.14
N HIS A 73 -4.52 -10.22 8.85
CA HIS A 73 -5.58 -9.95 7.89
C HIS A 73 -5.47 -10.98 6.77
N SER A 74 -6.37 -11.95 6.77
CA SER A 74 -6.39 -13.01 5.77
C SER A 74 -6.81 -12.48 4.40
N LEU A 75 -6.05 -12.85 3.36
CA LEU A 75 -6.35 -12.47 1.99
C LEU A 75 -7.47 -13.34 1.41
N ASN A 76 -8.39 -12.70 0.69
CA ASN A 76 -9.47 -13.37 -0.02
C ASN A 76 -9.09 -13.57 -1.49
N SER A 77 -9.38 -14.75 -2.05
CA SER A 77 -9.08 -15.12 -3.44
C SER A 77 -10.11 -14.65 -4.47
N ASN A 78 -11.21 -14.05 -4.05
CA ASN A 78 -12.30 -13.68 -4.95
C ASN A 78 -12.11 -12.27 -5.52
N GLY A 79 -11.39 -12.16 -6.65
CA GLY A 79 -11.25 -10.89 -7.38
C GLY A 79 -10.40 -9.84 -6.68
N LYS A 80 -10.62 -8.57 -7.03
CA LYS A 80 -9.92 -7.42 -6.43
C LYS A 80 -10.61 -7.01 -5.13
N ASN A 81 -9.88 -7.03 -4.02
CA ASN A 81 -10.41 -6.70 -2.69
C ASN A 81 -9.63 -5.55 -2.07
N LEU A 82 -10.32 -4.56 -1.52
CA LEU A 82 -9.70 -3.55 -0.67
C LEU A 82 -9.31 -4.19 0.66
N ILE A 83 -8.01 -4.22 0.96
CA ILE A 83 -7.46 -4.89 2.15
C ILE A 83 -6.90 -3.89 3.18
N PHE A 84 -6.54 -2.69 2.74
CA PHE A 84 -6.06 -1.62 3.62
C PHE A 84 -6.46 -0.27 3.06
N GLU A 85 -6.81 0.64 3.95
CA GLU A 85 -7.16 2.02 3.61
C GLU A 85 -6.71 2.97 4.72
N ASN A 86 -6.22 4.13 4.32
CA ASN A 86 -6.03 5.28 5.20
C ASN A 86 -6.36 6.59 4.45
N LYS A 87 -6.06 7.74 5.06
CA LYS A 87 -6.34 9.05 4.45
C LYS A 87 -5.59 9.32 3.13
N ASN A 88 -4.51 8.59 2.84
CA ASN A 88 -3.63 8.86 1.70
C ASN A 88 -3.53 7.73 0.70
N LEU A 89 -3.87 6.50 1.09
CA LEU A 89 -3.57 5.29 0.34
C LEU A 89 -4.66 4.25 0.50
N GLU A 90 -4.96 3.56 -0.59
CA GLU A 90 -5.71 2.31 -0.65
C GLU A 90 -4.77 1.19 -1.11
N VAL A 91 -4.96 0.00 -0.56
CA VAL A 91 -4.25 -1.20 -1.02
C VAL A 91 -5.27 -2.28 -1.32
N TYR A 92 -5.17 -2.81 -2.52
CA TYR A 92 -6.00 -3.91 -2.99
C TYR A 92 -5.16 -5.17 -3.17
N SER A 93 -5.73 -6.32 -2.84
CA SER A 93 -5.23 -7.61 -3.28
C SER A 93 -6.02 -8.12 -4.47
N PHE A 94 -5.39 -8.88 -5.35
CA PHE A 94 -6.03 -9.57 -6.46
C PHE A 94 -5.35 -10.92 -6.72
N PRO A 95 -6.09 -11.93 -7.24
CA PRO A 95 -5.52 -13.26 -7.45
C PRO A 95 -4.53 -13.25 -8.61
N LEU A 96 -3.45 -13.96 -8.42
CA LEU A 96 -2.50 -14.38 -9.45
C LEU A 96 -2.59 -15.91 -9.62
N LYS A 97 -1.76 -16.50 -10.46
CA LYS A 97 -1.80 -17.93 -10.76
C LYS A 97 -0.42 -18.58 -10.62
N HIS A 98 -0.29 -19.46 -9.65
CA HIS A 98 0.94 -20.18 -9.34
C HIS A 98 0.60 -21.57 -8.77
N SER A 99 1.61 -22.39 -8.48
CA SER A 99 1.45 -23.71 -7.85
C SER A 99 0.80 -23.66 -6.47
N LYS A 100 0.93 -22.53 -5.79
CA LYS A 100 0.22 -22.21 -4.54
C LYS A 100 -0.70 -21.02 -4.74
N GLN A 101 -1.62 -20.82 -3.81
CA GLN A 101 -2.47 -19.63 -3.79
C GLN A 101 -1.60 -18.38 -3.60
N VAL A 102 -1.70 -17.44 -4.54
CA VAL A 102 -0.85 -16.25 -4.63
C VAL A 102 -1.66 -15.01 -4.95
N TRP A 103 -1.25 -13.87 -4.40
CA TRP A 103 -1.88 -12.57 -4.62
C TRP A 103 -0.88 -11.54 -5.14
N GLY A 104 -1.35 -10.72 -6.05
CA GLY A 104 -0.76 -9.43 -6.36
C GLY A 104 -1.34 -8.33 -5.48
N PHE A 105 -0.64 -7.19 -5.40
CA PHE A 105 -1.08 -6.03 -4.65
C PHE A 105 -1.07 -4.79 -5.52
N LEU A 106 -2.12 -3.98 -5.41
CA LEU A 106 -2.20 -2.65 -6.01
C LEU A 106 -2.24 -1.60 -4.90
N PHE A 107 -1.24 -0.73 -4.89
CA PHE A 107 -1.16 0.44 -4.01
C PHE A 107 -1.60 1.66 -4.81
N GLN A 108 -2.59 2.38 -4.32
CA GLN A 108 -3.17 3.52 -5.02
C GLN A 108 -3.26 4.73 -4.09
N GLU A 109 -2.55 5.79 -4.41
CA GLU A 109 -2.66 7.06 -3.67
C GLU A 109 -4.07 7.63 -3.87
N LYS A 110 -4.63 8.18 -2.80
CA LYS A 110 -5.87 8.96 -2.87
C LYS A 110 -5.60 10.36 -3.38
N GLU A 111 -6.59 10.94 -4.01
CA GLU A 111 -6.53 12.36 -4.36
C GLU A 111 -6.31 13.21 -3.10
N LYS A 112 -5.41 14.15 -3.20
CA LYS A 112 -5.13 15.11 -2.14
C LYS A 112 -5.86 16.42 -2.42
N PRO A 113 -6.33 17.12 -1.38
CA PRO A 113 -6.89 18.46 -1.57
C PRO A 113 -5.83 19.40 -2.16
N ARG A 114 -6.28 20.43 -2.85
CA ARG A 114 -5.42 21.49 -3.39
C ARG A 114 -4.69 22.21 -2.24
N ASN A 115 -3.50 22.72 -2.53
CA ASN A 115 -2.73 23.51 -1.55
C ASN A 115 -2.99 24.99 -1.79
N ILE A 116 -3.41 25.70 -0.75
CA ILE A 116 -3.64 27.14 -0.81
C ILE A 116 -2.29 27.87 -0.78
N LYS A 117 -2.14 28.89 -1.62
CA LYS A 117 -0.98 29.77 -1.59
C LYS A 117 -0.99 30.55 -0.28
N LYS A 118 0.13 30.60 0.43
CA LYS A 118 0.21 31.29 1.74
C LYS A 118 -0.19 32.76 1.63
N GLU A 119 0.30 33.40 0.59
CA GLU A 119 0.03 34.81 0.30
C GLU A 119 -1.46 35.07 0.06
N ALA A 120 -2.21 34.09 -0.44
CA ALA A 120 -3.64 34.20 -0.69
C ALA A 120 -4.44 34.28 0.60
N ILE A 121 -4.01 33.55 1.65
CA ILE A 121 -4.71 33.53 2.95
C ILE A 121 -4.71 34.93 3.58
N GLU A 122 -3.54 35.56 3.62
CA GLU A 122 -3.37 36.91 4.21
C GLU A 122 -4.00 38.00 3.33
N LYS A 123 -3.72 37.96 2.01
CA LYS A 123 -4.16 38.97 1.06
C LYS A 123 -5.70 39.06 0.96
N HIS A 124 -6.39 37.91 1.03
CA HIS A 124 -7.85 37.84 0.86
C HIS A 124 -8.59 37.60 2.19
N ASN A 125 -7.88 37.61 3.33
CA ASN A 125 -8.46 37.37 4.68
C ASN A 125 -9.42 36.16 4.69
N LEU A 126 -8.95 35.02 4.13
CA LEU A 126 -9.80 33.86 3.85
C LEU A 126 -10.39 33.26 5.13
N SER A 127 -11.69 33.14 5.16
CA SER A 127 -12.41 32.39 6.21
C SER A 127 -12.15 30.89 6.13
N ILE A 128 -12.38 30.17 7.22
CA ILE A 128 -12.23 28.69 7.27
C ILE A 128 -13.14 28.03 6.20
N SER A 129 -14.35 28.52 6.01
CA SER A 129 -15.28 28.00 4.99
C SER A 129 -14.75 28.19 3.56
N GLN A 130 -14.16 29.33 3.26
CA GLN A 130 -13.51 29.58 1.97
C GLN A 130 -12.27 28.72 1.77
N ILE A 131 -11.48 28.51 2.83
CA ILE A 131 -10.34 27.57 2.81
C ILE A 131 -10.77 26.15 2.45
N VAL A 132 -11.88 25.65 3.02
CA VAL A 132 -12.42 24.32 2.71
C VAL A 132 -12.87 24.25 1.26
N LYS A 133 -13.61 25.25 0.76
CA LYS A 133 -14.03 25.32 -0.67
C LYS A 133 -12.82 25.28 -1.60
N LEU A 134 -11.84 26.14 -1.35
CA LEU A 134 -10.62 26.22 -2.16
C LEU A 134 -9.85 24.88 -2.18
N LYS A 135 -9.77 24.19 -1.04
CA LYS A 135 -9.13 22.86 -0.98
C LYS A 135 -9.86 21.81 -1.80
N ASN A 136 -11.18 21.94 -1.96
CA ASN A 136 -12.01 21.05 -2.77
C ASN A 136 -12.04 21.45 -4.26
N GLY A 137 -11.34 22.52 -4.65
CA GLY A 137 -11.28 22.97 -6.05
C GLY A 137 -12.38 23.95 -6.43
N GLU A 138 -13.19 24.41 -5.48
CA GLU A 138 -14.28 25.36 -5.72
C GLU A 138 -13.75 26.81 -5.78
N ASP A 139 -14.39 27.64 -6.62
CA ASP A 139 -14.17 29.08 -6.63
C ASP A 139 -14.81 29.72 -5.39
N ILE A 140 -14.36 30.90 -5.01
CA ILE A 140 -14.93 31.65 -3.87
C ILE A 140 -15.37 33.05 -4.29
N ILE A 141 -16.21 33.64 -3.46
CA ILE A 141 -16.61 35.04 -3.59
C ILE A 141 -15.96 35.82 -2.45
N ASP A 142 -15.34 36.95 -2.76
CA ASP A 142 -14.75 37.84 -1.76
C ASP A 142 -15.79 38.70 -1.03
N GLU A 143 -15.35 39.53 -0.09
CA GLU A 143 -16.19 40.44 0.69
C GLU A 143 -16.91 41.51 -0.17
N ASN A 144 -16.41 41.78 -1.40
CA ASN A 144 -16.98 42.74 -2.34
C ASN A 144 -17.92 42.10 -3.35
N GLY A 145 -18.19 40.79 -3.24
CA GLY A 145 -19.03 40.05 -4.16
C GLY A 145 -18.31 39.61 -5.44
N ILE A 146 -16.98 39.75 -5.51
CA ILE A 146 -16.18 39.38 -6.68
C ILE A 146 -15.83 37.91 -6.64
N LEU A 147 -16.08 37.21 -7.76
CA LEU A 147 -15.70 35.81 -7.94
C LEU A 147 -14.18 35.68 -8.14
N ILE A 148 -13.51 34.94 -7.25
CA ILE A 148 -12.10 34.64 -7.39
C ILE A 148 -11.96 33.16 -7.77
N LYS A 149 -11.22 32.92 -8.84
CA LYS A 149 -11.01 31.56 -9.37
C LYS A 149 -10.07 30.78 -8.44
N ASN A 150 -10.43 29.53 -8.17
CA ASN A 150 -9.65 28.61 -7.36
C ASN A 150 -8.16 28.55 -7.78
N GLN A 151 -7.90 28.50 -9.07
CA GLN A 151 -6.54 28.39 -9.64
C GLN A 151 -5.66 29.60 -9.31
N GLU A 152 -6.23 30.76 -9.05
CA GLU A 152 -5.48 31.97 -8.66
C GLU A 152 -4.95 31.85 -7.21
N LEU A 153 -5.71 31.19 -6.34
CA LEU A 153 -5.44 31.09 -4.91
C LEU A 153 -4.81 29.77 -4.48
N THR A 154 -4.74 28.78 -5.37
CA THR A 154 -4.23 27.43 -5.01
C THR A 154 -3.19 26.93 -6.01
N TYR A 155 -2.40 25.98 -5.55
CA TYR A 155 -1.59 25.11 -6.41
C TYR A 155 -2.39 23.86 -6.77
N ALA A 156 -2.14 23.30 -7.95
CA ALA A 156 -2.72 22.01 -8.33
C ALA A 156 -2.39 20.94 -7.29
N ALA A 157 -3.34 20.06 -7.02
CA ALA A 157 -3.07 18.87 -6.23
C ALA A 157 -2.04 17.99 -6.94
N SER A 158 -1.24 17.26 -6.18
CA SER A 158 -0.36 16.24 -6.76
C SER A 158 -1.21 15.15 -7.41
N ILE A 159 -0.84 14.73 -8.61
CA ILE A 159 -1.47 13.59 -9.27
C ILE A 159 -1.26 12.34 -8.42
N PRO A 160 -2.33 11.61 -8.05
CA PRO A 160 -2.22 10.34 -7.35
C PRO A 160 -1.40 9.34 -8.16
N ARG A 161 -0.53 8.59 -7.50
CA ARG A 161 0.30 7.56 -8.13
C ARG A 161 -0.16 6.18 -7.71
N SER A 162 0.10 5.21 -8.57
CA SER A 162 -0.25 3.82 -8.36
C SER A 162 0.95 2.89 -8.62
N TYR A 163 1.03 1.82 -7.81
CA TYR A 163 2.05 0.80 -7.93
C TYR A 163 1.42 -0.58 -7.84
N ALA A 164 1.66 -1.42 -8.82
CA ALA A 164 1.25 -2.83 -8.78
C ALA A 164 2.46 -3.74 -8.57
N TYR A 165 2.28 -4.71 -7.69
CA TYR A 165 3.25 -5.78 -7.40
C TYR A 165 2.66 -7.13 -7.81
N CYS A 166 3.22 -7.73 -8.84
CA CYS A 166 2.91 -9.07 -9.34
C CYS A 166 4.16 -9.93 -9.19
N THR A 167 4.11 -10.85 -8.23
CA THR A 167 5.19 -11.82 -7.97
C THR A 167 4.91 -13.10 -8.74
N ASP A 168 5.52 -14.21 -8.37
CA ASP A 168 5.47 -15.51 -9.01
C ASP A 168 4.10 -15.83 -9.58
N THR A 169 4.02 -15.84 -10.90
CA THR A 169 2.75 -16.10 -11.59
C THR A 169 2.98 -16.56 -13.02
N ILE A 170 2.24 -17.54 -13.45
CA ILE A 170 2.07 -17.79 -14.88
C ILE A 170 1.17 -16.70 -15.49
N PRO A 171 1.08 -16.55 -16.82
CA PRO A 171 0.22 -15.55 -17.44
C PRO A 171 -1.24 -15.66 -16.97
N VAL A 172 -1.74 -14.56 -16.40
CA VAL A 172 -3.13 -14.45 -15.92
C VAL A 172 -3.97 -13.74 -16.97
N ARG A 173 -5.04 -14.41 -17.44
CA ARG A 173 -6.00 -13.75 -18.33
C ARG A 173 -6.68 -12.58 -17.61
N ASN A 174 -6.79 -11.45 -18.31
CA ASN A 174 -7.40 -10.23 -17.78
C ASN A 174 -6.69 -9.66 -16.53
N LEU A 175 -5.38 -9.84 -16.39
CA LEU A 175 -4.58 -9.17 -15.37
C LEU A 175 -4.72 -7.65 -15.47
N ASP A 176 -4.86 -7.14 -16.70
CA ASP A 176 -5.13 -5.76 -17.05
C ASP A 176 -6.31 -5.16 -16.26
N LYS A 177 -7.36 -5.93 -15.97
CA LYS A 177 -8.49 -5.46 -15.14
C LYS A 177 -8.09 -4.98 -13.74
N TYR A 178 -7.00 -5.51 -13.21
CA TYR A 178 -6.51 -5.17 -11.87
C TYR A 178 -5.46 -4.07 -11.88
N ILE A 179 -4.63 -4.01 -12.95
CA ILE A 179 -3.44 -3.17 -13.01
C ILE A 179 -3.48 -2.17 -14.19
N TYR A 180 -4.65 -1.97 -14.80
CA TYR A 180 -4.79 -1.02 -15.92
C TYR A 180 -4.32 0.38 -15.51
N ASN A 181 -3.48 0.97 -16.36
CA ASN A 181 -2.98 2.34 -16.22
C ASN A 181 -2.27 2.64 -14.89
N VAL A 182 -1.59 1.64 -14.29
CA VAL A 182 -0.73 1.87 -13.13
C VAL A 182 0.53 2.64 -13.53
N ASP A 183 1.01 3.53 -12.66
CA ASP A 183 2.21 4.34 -12.92
C ASP A 183 3.49 3.52 -12.85
N LEU A 184 3.51 2.50 -11.99
CA LEU A 184 4.64 1.59 -11.83
C LEU A 184 4.16 0.16 -11.65
N LEU A 185 4.70 -0.76 -12.45
CA LEU A 185 4.47 -2.19 -12.35
C LEU A 185 5.77 -2.91 -11.99
N TYR A 186 5.75 -3.66 -10.89
CA TYR A 186 6.68 -4.77 -10.68
C TYR A 186 6.00 -6.06 -11.14
N HIS A 187 6.57 -6.74 -12.10
CA HIS A 187 6.14 -8.06 -12.54
C HIS A 187 7.36 -8.97 -12.60
N GLU A 188 7.21 -10.19 -12.09
CA GLU A 188 8.29 -11.17 -12.20
C GLU A 188 8.61 -11.48 -13.68
N ALA A 189 9.85 -11.85 -13.93
CA ALA A 189 10.34 -12.28 -15.23
C ALA A 189 11.49 -13.29 -15.03
N THR A 190 11.19 -14.38 -14.31
CA THR A 190 12.17 -15.37 -13.86
C THR A 190 12.77 -16.17 -15.01
N PHE A 191 11.98 -16.43 -16.05
CA PHE A 191 12.41 -17.27 -17.19
C PHE A 191 12.51 -16.47 -18.49
N GLY A 192 13.60 -16.68 -19.22
CA GLY A 192 13.74 -16.18 -20.58
C GLY A 192 12.94 -17.03 -21.59
N ASN A 193 12.91 -16.57 -22.84
CA ASN A 193 12.17 -17.26 -23.92
C ASN A 193 12.64 -18.69 -24.18
N ASP A 194 13.90 -19.00 -23.89
CA ASP A 194 14.53 -20.32 -23.98
C ASP A 194 13.97 -21.33 -22.98
N LEU A 195 13.36 -20.84 -21.88
CA LEU A 195 12.74 -21.64 -20.83
C LEU A 195 11.21 -21.46 -20.75
N ALA A 196 10.57 -21.04 -21.85
CA ALA A 196 9.14 -20.75 -21.90
C ALA A 196 8.25 -21.95 -21.48
N ASP A 197 8.68 -23.18 -21.71
CA ASP A 197 7.93 -24.38 -21.32
C ASP A 197 8.04 -24.65 -19.80
N VAL A 198 9.14 -24.29 -19.17
CA VAL A 198 9.31 -24.33 -17.71
C VAL A 198 8.43 -23.26 -17.08
N ALA A 199 8.43 -22.05 -17.61
CA ALA A 199 7.62 -20.94 -17.15
C ALA A 199 6.09 -21.22 -17.15
N LYS A 200 5.62 -22.12 -18.02
CA LYS A 200 4.19 -22.52 -18.06
C LYS A 200 3.81 -23.48 -16.93
N GLN A 201 4.77 -24.07 -16.24
CA GLN A 201 4.56 -25.10 -15.22
C GLN A 201 4.71 -24.57 -13.79
N THR A 202 5.27 -23.39 -13.65
CA THR A 202 5.52 -22.71 -12.38
C THR A 202 4.46 -21.67 -12.07
#